data_7230d565b232b76f973ab922ab3c5d29
#
_entry.id   7230d565b232b76f973ab922ab3c5d29
#
_cell.length_a   1.000
_cell.length_b   1.000
_cell.length_c   1.000
_cell.angle_alpha   90.00
_cell.angle_beta   90.00
_cell.angle_gamma   90.00
#
_symmetry.space_group_name_H-M   'P 1'
#
loop_
_entity.id
_entity.type
_entity.pdbx_description
1 polymer ?
#
loop_
_entity_poly.entity_id
_entity_poly.type
_entity_poly.pdbx_seq_one_letter_code
_entity_poly.pdbx_strand_id
1 'polypeptide(L)'
;MESRVYHIPTLPAGTVAADVNWDTVPAARIDNFFWYEGHTPATTAQLVYVENFGFLLRMTCAETAPKATYRHYNEHVYKDSCMEFFCDYLGDGRYINMEMNALGTLLSCIGPDRYDRTPAADLSGGEIFPVQGEVCDGYWQVTAKIPSALLCRILGVDSIPFGKGYTFRGNFYKCGDETPVVHYGMWSPVGTEKPDFHRPEYFGTLVMD
;
A
#
# COMPACT_ATOMS: atom_id res chain seq x y z
N MET A 1 -18.00 12.37 2.81
CA MET A 1 -17.90 10.89 2.64
C MET A 1 -17.37 10.33 3.95
N GLU A 2 -17.90 9.18 4.39
CA GLU A 2 -17.48 8.57 5.66
C GLU A 2 -16.13 7.87 5.48
N SER A 3 -15.17 8.15 6.37
CA SER A 3 -13.85 7.52 6.37
C SER A 3 -13.99 6.05 6.77
N ARG A 4 -13.28 5.15 6.07
CA ARG A 4 -13.31 3.72 6.37
C ARG A 4 -12.38 3.36 7.52
N VAL A 5 -12.70 2.25 8.19
CA VAL A 5 -11.87 1.64 9.23
C VAL A 5 -11.46 0.23 8.78
N TYR A 6 -10.18 -0.09 8.95
CA TYR A 6 -9.63 -1.43 8.71
C TYR A 6 -8.98 -1.95 9.98
N HIS A 7 -9.36 -3.15 10.39
CA HIS A 7 -8.81 -3.85 11.55
C HIS A 7 -7.66 -4.75 11.12
N ILE A 8 -6.49 -4.54 11.72
CA ILE A 8 -5.25 -5.26 11.41
C ILE A 8 -5.08 -6.39 12.42
N PRO A 9 -5.21 -7.66 12.01
CA PRO A 9 -4.94 -8.79 12.90
C PRO A 9 -3.47 -8.83 13.30
N THR A 10 -3.21 -9.20 14.56
CA THR A 10 -1.86 -9.45 15.08
C THR A 10 -1.54 -10.95 15.00
N LEU A 11 -0.38 -11.28 14.47
CA LEU A 11 0.14 -12.65 14.33
C LEU A 11 1.38 -12.84 15.19
N PRO A 12 1.67 -14.09 15.65
CA PRO A 12 2.82 -14.39 16.47
C PRO A 12 4.14 -14.02 15.81
N ALA A 13 5.15 -13.69 16.62
CA ALA A 13 6.52 -13.47 16.18
C ALA A 13 7.06 -14.66 15.38
N GLY A 14 7.80 -14.34 14.32
CA GLY A 14 8.38 -15.36 13.42
C GLY A 14 7.44 -15.82 12.29
N THR A 15 6.19 -15.39 12.26
CA THR A 15 5.30 -15.66 11.11
C THR A 15 5.88 -15.06 9.85
N VAL A 16 5.98 -15.84 8.77
CA VAL A 16 6.38 -15.36 7.45
C VAL A 16 5.16 -15.32 6.50
N ALA A 17 5.25 -14.57 5.41
CA ALA A 17 4.11 -14.35 4.50
C ALA A 17 3.51 -15.66 3.94
N ALA A 18 4.34 -16.70 3.77
CA ALA A 18 3.90 -18.02 3.29
C ALA A 18 3.05 -18.78 4.32
N ASP A 19 3.18 -18.47 5.61
CA ASP A 19 2.47 -19.14 6.69
C ASP A 19 1.14 -18.43 7.05
N VAL A 20 0.90 -17.23 6.49
CA VAL A 20 -0.32 -16.48 6.73
C VAL A 20 -1.50 -17.15 6.01
N ASN A 21 -2.52 -17.52 6.76
CA ASN A 21 -3.80 -17.91 6.16
C ASN A 21 -4.59 -16.66 5.75
N TRP A 22 -4.31 -16.18 4.54
CA TRP A 22 -4.89 -14.95 4.01
C TRP A 22 -6.41 -15.02 3.87
N ASP A 23 -7.02 -16.20 3.77
CA ASP A 23 -8.47 -16.34 3.68
C ASP A 23 -9.18 -15.91 4.99
N THR A 24 -8.45 -15.89 6.10
CA THR A 24 -8.96 -15.44 7.40
C THR A 24 -8.66 -13.96 7.69
N VAL A 25 -7.82 -13.31 6.90
CA VAL A 25 -7.48 -11.89 7.06
C VAL A 25 -8.56 -11.02 6.42
N PRO A 26 -9.11 -10.02 7.13
CA PRO A 26 -10.07 -9.10 6.55
C PRO A 26 -9.55 -8.45 5.26
N ALA A 27 -10.40 -8.34 4.24
CA ALA A 27 -10.04 -7.73 2.98
C ALA A 27 -10.61 -6.31 2.87
N ALA A 28 -9.74 -5.33 2.71
CA ALA A 28 -10.09 -3.97 2.31
C ALA A 28 -10.40 -3.97 0.81
N ARG A 29 -11.67 -3.73 0.43
CA ARG A 29 -12.07 -3.65 -0.97
C ARG A 29 -11.76 -2.28 -1.53
N ILE A 30 -11.05 -2.22 -2.65
CA ILE A 30 -10.79 -1.01 -3.41
C ILE A 30 -11.94 -0.85 -4.39
N ASP A 31 -13.02 -0.21 -3.95
CA ASP A 31 -14.32 -0.18 -4.64
C ASP A 31 -14.94 1.22 -4.81
N ASN A 32 -14.15 2.27 -4.59
CA ASN A 32 -14.55 3.65 -4.91
C ASN A 32 -13.84 4.12 -6.18
N PHE A 33 -14.61 4.55 -7.21
CA PHE A 33 -14.12 4.88 -8.55
C PHE A 33 -14.77 6.19 -9.05
N PHE A 34 -14.39 7.33 -8.48
CA PHE A 34 -15.10 8.60 -8.75
C PHE A 34 -14.63 9.36 -9.99
N TRP A 35 -13.43 9.08 -10.45
CA TRP A 35 -12.83 9.91 -11.52
C TRP A 35 -12.92 9.30 -12.91
N TYR A 36 -13.40 8.07 -13.02
CA TYR A 36 -13.47 7.35 -14.26
C TYR A 36 -14.65 6.38 -14.29
N GLU A 37 -15.43 6.38 -15.36
CA GLU A 37 -16.63 5.53 -15.51
C GLU A 37 -16.31 4.18 -16.19
N GLY A 38 -15.05 3.85 -16.38
CA GLY A 38 -14.62 2.60 -17.00
C GLY A 38 -14.64 1.41 -16.05
N HIS A 39 -14.35 0.23 -16.61
CA HIS A 39 -14.15 -0.98 -15.81
C HIS A 39 -12.87 -0.88 -15.00
N THR A 40 -12.98 -0.99 -13.68
CA THR A 40 -11.82 -1.14 -12.80
C THR A 40 -11.76 -2.59 -12.32
N PRO A 41 -10.59 -3.25 -12.43
CA PRO A 41 -10.44 -4.63 -11.97
C PRO A 41 -10.72 -4.75 -10.46
N ALA A 42 -11.45 -5.79 -10.05
CA ALA A 42 -11.70 -6.05 -8.65
C ALA A 42 -10.37 -6.21 -7.90
N THR A 43 -10.18 -5.36 -6.89
CA THR A 43 -8.91 -5.28 -6.16
C THR A 43 -9.16 -5.28 -4.66
N THR A 44 -8.33 -6.01 -3.94
CA THR A 44 -8.36 -6.09 -2.47
C THR A 44 -6.98 -5.91 -1.88
N ALA A 45 -6.93 -5.39 -0.64
CA ALA A 45 -5.74 -5.33 0.19
C ALA A 45 -5.97 -6.02 1.52
N GLN A 46 -4.96 -6.71 2.02
CA GLN A 46 -4.95 -7.42 3.30
C GLN A 46 -3.66 -7.07 4.03
N LEU A 47 -3.77 -6.63 5.27
CA LEU A 47 -2.65 -6.20 6.10
C LEU A 47 -2.69 -6.91 7.44
N VAL A 48 -1.57 -7.49 7.86
CA VAL A 48 -1.40 -8.09 9.18
C VAL A 48 -0.17 -7.51 9.86
N TYR A 49 -0.19 -7.46 11.18
CA TYR A 49 0.99 -7.15 11.99
C TYR A 49 1.58 -8.44 12.53
N VAL A 50 2.88 -8.60 12.40
CA VAL A 50 3.64 -9.70 13.00
C VAL A 50 4.46 -9.15 14.16
N GLU A 51 4.27 -9.71 15.35
CA GLU A 51 4.99 -9.29 16.56
C GLU A 51 6.50 -9.31 16.36
N ASN A 52 7.18 -8.27 16.85
CA ASN A 52 8.63 -8.08 16.76
C ASN A 52 9.20 -7.98 15.32
N PHE A 53 8.34 -7.90 14.29
CA PHE A 53 8.77 -7.75 12.92
C PHE A 53 8.23 -6.46 12.30
N GLY A 54 6.90 -6.30 12.21
CA GLY A 54 6.22 -5.24 11.48
C GLY A 54 5.05 -5.78 10.68
N PHE A 55 4.79 -5.24 9.49
CA PHE A 55 3.61 -5.61 8.72
C PHE A 55 3.95 -6.50 7.53
N LEU A 56 2.98 -7.37 7.19
CA LEU A 56 2.91 -8.07 5.91
C LEU A 56 1.67 -7.58 5.18
N LEU A 57 1.88 -7.10 3.96
CA LEU A 57 0.82 -6.62 3.07
C LEU A 57 0.67 -7.60 1.91
N ARG A 58 -0.55 -7.99 1.59
CA ARG A 58 -0.91 -8.64 0.32
C ARG A 58 -1.97 -7.81 -0.39
N MET A 59 -1.75 -7.53 -1.67
CA MET A 59 -2.78 -6.94 -2.52
C MET A 59 -3.00 -7.83 -3.74
N THR A 60 -4.27 -8.00 -4.12
CA THR A 60 -4.67 -8.89 -5.23
C THR A 60 -5.61 -8.15 -6.17
N CYS A 61 -5.36 -8.26 -7.47
CA CYS A 61 -6.14 -7.60 -8.52
C CYS A 61 -6.57 -8.61 -9.60
N ALA A 62 -7.87 -8.67 -9.89
CA ALA A 62 -8.46 -9.53 -10.93
C ALA A 62 -8.24 -8.93 -12.34
N GLU A 63 -6.99 -8.82 -12.75
CA GLU A 63 -6.53 -8.36 -14.05
C GLU A 63 -5.64 -9.45 -14.66
N THR A 64 -6.06 -9.99 -15.82
CA THR A 64 -5.42 -11.17 -16.41
C THR A 64 -4.12 -10.87 -17.16
N ALA A 65 -3.95 -9.64 -17.61
CA ALA A 65 -2.80 -9.19 -18.38
C ALA A 65 -2.30 -7.84 -17.87
N PRO A 66 -1.73 -7.79 -16.65
CA PRO A 66 -1.26 -6.54 -16.09
C PRO A 66 -0.12 -5.95 -16.93
N LYS A 67 -0.18 -4.65 -17.22
CA LYS A 67 0.97 -3.94 -17.77
C LYS A 67 2.05 -3.86 -16.69
N ALA A 68 3.27 -4.28 -16.99
CA ALA A 68 4.39 -4.22 -16.07
C ALA A 68 5.71 -4.04 -16.84
N THR A 69 6.11 -2.79 -17.04
CA THR A 69 7.27 -2.40 -17.86
C THR A 69 8.44 -1.88 -17.04
N TYR A 70 8.17 -1.21 -15.94
CA TYR A 70 9.18 -0.64 -15.04
C TYR A 70 9.78 -1.73 -14.17
N ARG A 71 11.13 -1.72 -13.99
CA ARG A 71 11.89 -2.80 -13.35
C ARG A 71 12.83 -2.35 -12.23
N HIS A 72 13.06 -1.04 -12.11
CA HIS A 72 14.01 -0.52 -11.12
C HIS A 72 13.30 0.30 -10.04
N TYR A 73 13.87 0.28 -8.85
CA TYR A 73 13.36 1.04 -7.71
C TYR A 73 13.16 2.53 -8.05
N ASN A 74 12.03 3.10 -7.61
CA ASN A 74 11.58 4.47 -7.85
C ASN A 74 11.33 4.85 -9.32
N GLU A 75 11.23 3.89 -10.25
CA GLU A 75 10.64 4.16 -11.56
C GLU A 75 9.13 4.42 -11.45
N HIS A 76 8.55 4.96 -12.50
CA HIS A 76 7.15 5.43 -12.55
C HIS A 76 6.14 4.29 -12.66
N VAL A 77 6.13 3.36 -11.68
CA VAL A 77 5.28 2.16 -11.69
C VAL A 77 3.78 2.45 -11.71
N TYR A 78 3.35 3.66 -11.31
CA TYR A 78 1.96 4.12 -11.42
C TYR A 78 1.46 4.19 -12.89
N LYS A 79 2.36 4.21 -13.87
CA LYS A 79 2.03 4.11 -15.30
C LYS A 79 1.79 2.69 -15.79
N ASP A 80 2.16 1.71 -15.00
CA ASP A 80 1.83 0.29 -15.18
C ASP A 80 0.48 -0.05 -14.51
N SER A 81 0.09 -1.32 -14.53
CA SER A 81 -0.89 -1.85 -13.59
C SER A 81 -0.28 -1.78 -12.19
N CYS A 82 -0.79 -0.90 -11.33
CA CYS A 82 -0.20 -0.58 -10.05
C CYS A 82 -1.18 -0.75 -8.90
N MET A 83 -0.72 -1.31 -7.79
CA MET A 83 -1.41 -1.31 -6.50
C MET A 83 -0.57 -0.54 -5.48
N GLU A 84 -1.26 0.26 -4.63
CA GLU A 84 -0.56 1.21 -3.78
C GLU A 84 -1.06 1.15 -2.34
N PHE A 85 -0.14 1.38 -1.41
CA PHE A 85 -0.43 1.55 0.01
C PHE A 85 0.26 2.81 0.52
N PHE A 86 -0.52 3.81 0.92
CA PHE A 86 -0.05 5.07 1.49
C PHE A 86 -0.40 5.11 2.97
N CYS A 87 0.57 5.47 3.82
CA CYS A 87 0.40 5.35 5.26
C CYS A 87 1.15 6.42 6.05
N ASP A 88 0.42 7.15 6.90
CA ASP A 88 0.93 8.02 7.95
C ASP A 88 0.93 7.25 9.27
N TYR A 89 2.08 6.65 9.62
CA TYR A 89 2.23 5.80 10.79
C TYR A 89 2.29 6.56 12.10
N LEU A 90 2.69 7.84 12.08
CA LEU A 90 2.91 8.65 13.28
C LEU A 90 1.80 9.68 13.54
N GLY A 91 0.96 9.96 12.55
CA GLY A 91 -0.04 11.01 12.63
C GLY A 91 0.58 12.41 12.60
N ASP A 92 1.79 12.57 12.07
CA ASP A 92 2.51 13.83 11.96
C ASP A 92 2.31 14.57 10.63
N GLY A 93 1.49 13.99 9.75
CA GLY A 93 1.15 14.52 8.44
C GLY A 93 2.10 14.08 7.32
N ARG A 94 3.21 13.38 7.64
CA ARG A 94 4.05 12.73 6.65
C ARG A 94 3.57 11.31 6.42
N TYR A 95 3.48 10.91 5.17
CA TYR A 95 3.11 9.53 4.84
C TYR A 95 4.17 8.89 3.93
N ILE A 96 4.32 7.59 4.07
CA ILE A 96 5.09 6.76 3.15
C ILE A 96 4.12 6.26 2.08
N ASN A 97 4.44 6.46 0.80
CA ASN A 97 3.78 5.76 -0.30
C ASN A 97 4.60 4.53 -0.70
N MET A 98 3.89 3.45 -0.98
CA MET A 98 4.42 2.25 -1.60
C MET A 98 3.57 1.97 -2.83
N GLU A 99 4.14 2.13 -4.02
CA GLU A 99 3.49 1.89 -5.31
C GLU A 99 4.17 0.70 -5.97
N MET A 100 3.42 -0.32 -6.36
CA MET A 100 3.96 -1.63 -6.74
C MET A 100 3.29 -2.13 -8.00
N ASN A 101 4.08 -2.47 -9.03
CA ASN A 101 3.57 -3.11 -10.24
C ASN A 101 3.56 -4.65 -10.10
N ALA A 102 3.06 -5.35 -11.13
CA ALA A 102 2.94 -6.81 -11.12
C ALA A 102 4.29 -7.57 -11.14
N LEU A 103 5.41 -6.91 -11.39
CA LEU A 103 6.76 -7.48 -11.24
C LEU A 103 7.30 -7.35 -9.82
N GLY A 104 6.60 -6.65 -8.91
CA GLY A 104 7.11 -6.31 -7.59
C GLY A 104 8.08 -5.14 -7.61
N THR A 105 8.14 -4.36 -8.68
CA THR A 105 8.92 -3.11 -8.71
C THR A 105 8.24 -2.09 -7.82
N LEU A 106 9.04 -1.48 -6.94
CA LEU A 106 8.57 -0.55 -5.91
C LEU A 106 9.03 0.88 -6.22
N LEU A 107 8.08 1.83 -6.13
CA LEU A 107 8.34 3.24 -5.90
C LEU A 107 7.92 3.55 -4.47
N SER A 108 8.82 4.15 -3.68
CA SER A 108 8.52 4.51 -2.29
C SER A 108 9.24 5.78 -1.87
N CYS A 109 8.46 6.75 -1.42
CA CYS A 109 8.93 8.03 -0.88
C CYS A 109 8.20 8.33 0.44
N ILE A 110 8.70 9.33 1.17
CA ILE A 110 8.04 9.91 2.34
C ILE A 110 7.95 11.42 2.19
N GLY A 111 6.86 12.01 2.61
CA GLY A 111 6.64 13.45 2.64
C GLY A 111 5.21 13.82 3.00
N PRO A 112 4.91 15.13 3.11
CA PRO A 112 3.57 15.60 3.47
C PRO A 112 2.59 15.63 2.29
N ASP A 113 3.10 15.69 1.06
CA ASP A 113 2.28 15.81 -0.15
C ASP A 113 2.96 15.19 -1.38
N ARG A 114 2.37 15.38 -2.57
CA ARG A 114 2.88 14.83 -3.84
C ARG A 114 4.23 15.40 -4.25
N TYR A 115 4.58 16.62 -3.89
CA TYR A 115 5.69 17.41 -4.45
C TYR A 115 6.89 17.50 -3.53
N ASP A 116 6.66 17.50 -2.22
CA ASP A 116 7.71 17.56 -1.19
C ASP A 116 7.93 16.18 -0.59
N ARG A 117 8.68 15.33 -1.31
CA ARG A 117 8.94 13.94 -0.93
C ARG A 117 10.38 13.52 -1.14
N THR A 118 10.88 12.73 -0.21
CA THR A 118 12.20 12.11 -0.27
C THR A 118 12.07 10.61 -0.54
N PRO A 119 12.88 10.01 -1.44
CA PRO A 119 12.94 8.56 -1.60
C PRO A 119 13.21 7.87 -0.26
N ALA A 120 12.43 6.85 0.08
CA ALA A 120 12.57 6.15 1.35
C ALA A 120 13.97 5.51 1.53
N ALA A 121 14.59 5.06 0.44
CA ALA A 121 15.93 4.50 0.45
C ALA A 121 17.01 5.50 0.90
N ASP A 122 16.83 6.80 0.63
CA ASP A 122 17.81 7.83 1.01
C ASP A 122 17.87 8.01 2.54
N LEU A 123 16.77 7.72 3.23
CA LEU A 123 16.65 7.84 4.69
C LEU A 123 16.97 6.53 5.43
N SER A 124 16.94 5.40 4.73
CA SER A 124 17.18 4.06 5.30
C SER A 124 18.61 3.55 5.14
N GLY A 125 19.49 4.33 4.49
CA GLY A 125 20.83 3.86 4.13
C GLY A 125 20.86 2.95 2.90
N GLY A 126 19.90 3.09 1.98
CA GLY A 126 19.79 2.32 0.74
C GLY A 126 18.90 1.07 0.85
N GLU A 127 18.36 0.76 2.04
CA GLU A 127 17.44 -0.37 2.21
C GLU A 127 16.04 -0.01 1.70
N ILE A 128 15.40 -0.94 0.99
CA ILE A 128 14.04 -0.78 0.47
C ILE A 128 13.11 -1.84 1.07
N PHE A 129 11.80 -1.58 1.05
CA PHE A 129 10.82 -2.60 1.43
C PHE A 129 10.87 -3.77 0.45
N PRO A 130 11.05 -5.03 0.92
CA PRO A 130 10.99 -6.19 0.05
C PRO A 130 9.57 -6.38 -0.51
N VAL A 131 9.46 -6.42 -1.84
CA VAL A 131 8.20 -6.66 -2.56
C VAL A 131 8.38 -7.81 -3.52
N GLN A 132 7.41 -8.69 -3.57
CA GLN A 132 7.31 -9.80 -4.53
C GLN A 132 6.03 -9.65 -5.33
N GLY A 133 6.14 -9.61 -6.65
CA GLY A 133 5.01 -9.66 -7.58
C GLY A 133 4.84 -11.06 -8.14
N GLU A 134 3.59 -11.45 -8.40
CA GLU A 134 3.24 -12.73 -9.01
C GLU A 134 2.04 -12.55 -9.94
N VAL A 135 2.18 -13.04 -11.17
CA VAL A 135 1.08 -13.07 -12.15
C VAL A 135 0.55 -14.50 -12.21
N CYS A 136 -0.72 -14.65 -11.88
CA CYS A 136 -1.43 -15.93 -11.82
C CYS A 136 -2.46 -16.06 -12.96
N ASP A 137 -3.13 -17.20 -13.04
CA ASP A 137 -4.25 -17.35 -13.95
C ASP A 137 -5.47 -16.54 -13.45
N GLY A 138 -5.85 -15.53 -14.21
CA GLY A 138 -7.01 -14.67 -13.91
C GLY A 138 -6.75 -13.51 -12.96
N TYR A 139 -5.60 -13.39 -12.32
CA TYR A 139 -5.26 -12.30 -11.40
C TYR A 139 -3.74 -12.10 -11.26
N TRP A 140 -3.36 -11.02 -10.60
CA TRP A 140 -1.99 -10.84 -10.11
C TRP A 140 -2.02 -10.35 -8.67
N GLN A 141 -0.92 -10.56 -7.97
CA GLN A 141 -0.77 -10.14 -6.58
C GLN A 141 0.62 -9.58 -6.30
N VAL A 142 0.70 -8.75 -5.27
CA VAL A 142 1.95 -8.34 -4.65
C VAL A 142 1.91 -8.67 -3.16
N THR A 143 3.07 -9.11 -2.64
CA THR A 143 3.30 -9.26 -1.20
C THR A 143 4.47 -8.39 -0.80
N ALA A 144 4.26 -7.51 0.18
CA ALA A 144 5.29 -6.63 0.69
C ALA A 144 5.58 -6.91 2.17
N LYS A 145 6.86 -6.81 2.54
CA LYS A 145 7.31 -6.83 3.93
C LYS A 145 7.64 -5.41 4.37
N ILE A 146 7.08 -5.01 5.50
CA ILE A 146 7.23 -3.66 6.06
C ILE A 146 7.81 -3.79 7.48
N PRO A 147 9.15 -4.02 7.61
CA PRO A 147 9.78 -4.18 8.93
C PRO A 147 9.68 -2.90 9.76
N SER A 148 9.27 -2.99 11.03
CA SER A 148 9.21 -1.86 11.94
C SER A 148 10.56 -1.15 12.09
N ALA A 149 11.66 -1.89 12.09
CA ALA A 149 12.99 -1.32 12.15
C ALA A 149 13.33 -0.46 10.93
N LEU A 150 12.86 -0.85 9.73
CA LEU A 150 13.02 -0.05 8.52
C LEU A 150 12.14 1.20 8.56
N LEU A 151 10.89 1.06 9.01
CA LEU A 151 9.99 2.21 9.23
C LEU A 151 10.61 3.23 10.19
N CYS A 152 11.15 2.78 11.33
CA CYS A 152 11.79 3.67 12.30
C CYS A 152 12.95 4.48 11.68
N ARG A 153 13.80 3.85 10.87
CA ARG A 153 14.88 4.56 10.17
C ARG A 153 14.36 5.59 9.18
N ILE A 154 13.37 5.23 8.35
CA ILE A 154 12.79 6.15 7.36
C ILE A 154 12.09 7.33 8.05
N LEU A 155 11.38 7.07 9.14
CA LEU A 155 10.62 8.08 9.89
C LEU A 155 11.50 8.92 10.83
N GLY A 156 12.75 8.47 11.11
CA GLY A 156 13.70 9.17 11.98
C GLY A 156 13.31 9.07 13.47
N VAL A 157 12.77 7.93 13.90
CA VAL A 157 12.37 7.66 15.29
C VAL A 157 13.03 6.38 15.81
N ASP A 158 13.24 6.31 17.14
CA ASP A 158 13.86 5.13 17.76
C ASP A 158 12.93 3.93 17.78
N SER A 159 11.64 4.14 17.99
CA SER A 159 10.61 3.10 18.02
C SER A 159 9.23 3.64 17.73
N ILE A 160 8.33 2.75 17.29
CA ILE A 160 6.89 3.01 17.16
C ILE A 160 6.18 1.98 18.05
N PRO A 161 5.27 2.42 18.94
CA PRO A 161 4.63 1.51 19.91
C PRO A 161 3.51 0.69 19.26
N PHE A 162 3.82 -0.02 18.18
CA PHE A 162 2.86 -0.90 17.53
C PHE A 162 2.36 -1.98 18.48
N GLY A 163 1.06 -2.15 18.54
CA GLY A 163 0.39 -3.13 19.39
C GLY A 163 -1.11 -2.87 19.47
N LYS A 164 -1.80 -3.70 20.22
CA LYS A 164 -3.26 -3.65 20.35
C LYS A 164 -3.76 -2.24 20.70
N GLY A 165 -4.70 -1.75 19.89
CA GLY A 165 -5.30 -0.43 20.03
C GLY A 165 -4.50 0.72 19.41
N TYR A 166 -3.28 0.46 18.89
CA TYR A 166 -2.57 1.49 18.13
C TYR A 166 -3.33 1.81 16.84
N THR A 167 -3.49 3.10 16.56
CA THR A 167 -4.21 3.56 15.37
C THR A 167 -3.33 4.51 14.56
N PHE A 168 -3.42 4.38 13.25
CA PHE A 168 -2.75 5.25 12.30
C PHE A 168 -3.60 5.42 11.05
N ARG A 169 -3.19 6.23 10.11
CA ARG A 169 -3.98 6.54 8.93
C ARG A 169 -3.33 6.04 7.66
N GLY A 170 -4.14 5.56 6.71
CA GLY A 170 -3.64 5.10 5.42
C GLY A 170 -4.75 4.86 4.41
N ASN A 171 -4.35 4.54 3.20
CA ASN A 171 -5.28 4.17 2.14
C ASN A 171 -4.66 3.12 1.21
N PHE A 172 -5.50 2.33 0.57
CA PHE A 172 -5.13 1.37 -0.45
C PHE A 172 -5.72 1.83 -1.79
N TYR A 173 -4.91 1.74 -2.85
CA TYR A 173 -5.29 2.22 -4.17
C TYR A 173 -4.97 1.21 -5.26
N LYS A 174 -5.65 1.36 -6.39
CA LYS A 174 -5.38 0.69 -7.65
C LYS A 174 -5.39 1.72 -8.76
N CYS A 175 -4.32 1.79 -9.53
CA CYS A 175 -4.28 2.63 -10.71
C CYS A 175 -3.70 1.92 -11.94
N GLY A 176 -3.82 2.60 -13.06
CA GLY A 176 -3.28 2.19 -14.33
C GLY A 176 -3.30 3.37 -15.30
N ASP A 177 -2.37 4.33 -15.09
CA ASP A 177 -2.37 5.60 -15.83
C ASP A 177 -2.15 5.42 -17.34
N GLU A 178 -1.33 4.44 -17.73
CA GLU A 178 -1.02 4.14 -19.13
C GLU A 178 -1.38 2.69 -19.51
N THR A 179 -2.33 2.09 -18.80
CA THR A 179 -2.91 0.80 -19.18
C THR A 179 -3.94 0.96 -20.31
N PRO A 180 -4.29 -0.10 -21.05
CA PRO A 180 -5.31 -0.02 -22.12
C PRO A 180 -6.65 0.58 -21.67
N VAL A 181 -7.01 0.37 -20.38
CA VAL A 181 -8.17 1.00 -19.74
C VAL A 181 -7.65 1.76 -18.53
N VAL A 182 -7.57 3.09 -18.64
CA VAL A 182 -7.16 3.96 -17.52
C VAL A 182 -8.18 3.83 -16.38
N HIS A 183 -7.71 3.66 -15.16
CA HIS A 183 -8.58 3.49 -14.01
C HIS A 183 -7.91 3.94 -12.71
N TYR A 184 -8.74 4.36 -11.74
CA TYR A 184 -8.32 4.80 -10.42
C TYR A 184 -9.32 4.30 -9.39
N GLY A 185 -8.88 3.40 -8.53
CA GLY A 185 -9.67 2.85 -7.44
C GLY A 185 -9.07 3.18 -6.08
N MET A 186 -9.92 3.31 -5.07
CA MET A 186 -9.51 3.62 -3.70
C MET A 186 -10.36 2.87 -2.67
N TRP A 187 -9.74 2.50 -1.55
CA TRP A 187 -10.46 1.92 -0.43
C TRP A 187 -11.20 3.00 0.36
N SER A 188 -10.52 3.99 0.93
CA SER A 188 -11.17 5.15 1.54
C SER A 188 -11.36 6.23 0.45
N PRO A 189 -12.58 6.77 0.30
CA PRO A 189 -12.90 7.65 -0.81
C PRO A 189 -12.17 8.99 -0.73
N VAL A 190 -11.57 9.40 -1.85
CA VAL A 190 -10.91 10.71 -2.05
C VAL A 190 -11.84 11.62 -2.82
N GLY A 191 -12.20 12.77 -2.25
CA GLY A 191 -13.23 13.68 -2.78
C GLY A 191 -12.67 14.82 -3.65
N THR A 192 -11.57 14.62 -4.39
CA THR A 192 -11.03 15.64 -5.29
C THR A 192 -11.70 15.60 -6.67
N GLU A 193 -11.71 16.73 -7.36
CA GLU A 193 -12.28 16.85 -8.72
C GLU A 193 -11.48 16.05 -9.77
N LYS A 194 -10.18 15.93 -9.57
CA LYS A 194 -9.26 15.19 -10.46
C LYS A 194 -8.55 14.08 -9.71
N PRO A 195 -8.08 13.02 -10.40
CA PRO A 195 -7.32 11.94 -9.77
C PRO A 195 -6.12 12.45 -9.00
N ASP A 196 -6.14 12.25 -7.69
CA ASP A 196 -5.04 12.58 -6.80
C ASP A 196 -5.09 11.73 -5.52
N PHE A 197 -4.23 10.71 -5.43
CA PHE A 197 -4.12 9.83 -4.26
C PHE A 197 -3.31 10.45 -3.11
N HIS A 198 -2.52 11.49 -3.41
CA HIS A 198 -1.64 12.15 -2.44
C HIS A 198 -2.39 13.15 -1.55
N ARG A 199 -3.47 12.65 -0.93
CA ARG A 199 -4.42 13.45 -0.15
C ARG A 199 -4.65 12.80 1.23
N PRO A 200 -3.68 12.97 2.16
CA PRO A 200 -3.71 12.29 3.47
C PRO A 200 -4.94 12.65 4.31
N GLU A 201 -5.59 13.77 4.06
CA GLU A 201 -6.84 14.16 4.72
C GLU A 201 -8.00 13.18 4.45
N TYR A 202 -7.93 12.39 3.36
CA TYR A 202 -8.92 11.37 3.02
C TYR A 202 -8.52 9.94 3.43
N PHE A 203 -7.37 9.77 4.07
CA PHE A 203 -6.96 8.45 4.54
C PHE A 203 -7.98 7.87 5.52
N GLY A 204 -8.22 6.57 5.42
CA GLY A 204 -8.98 5.81 6.40
C GLY A 204 -8.20 5.57 7.68
N THR A 205 -8.84 4.96 8.66
CA THR A 205 -8.24 4.58 9.94
C THR A 205 -7.84 3.12 9.91
N LEU A 206 -6.61 2.83 10.30
CA LEU A 206 -6.06 1.50 10.48
C LEU A 206 -5.91 1.25 11.98
N VAL A 207 -6.52 0.17 12.48
CA VAL A 207 -6.59 -0.16 13.92
C VAL A 207 -5.93 -1.51 14.14
N MET A 208 -5.00 -1.60 15.06
CA MET A 208 -4.37 -2.86 15.44
C MET A 208 -5.22 -3.58 16.51
N ASP A 209 -5.56 -4.85 16.26
CA ASP A 209 -6.39 -5.71 17.15
C ASP A 209 -5.57 -6.38 18.27
#